data_fb528a43811db65f26cc1cd78359f3e9
#
_entry.id   fb528a43811db65f26cc1cd78359f3e9
#
_cell.length_a   1.000
_cell.length_b   1.000
_cell.length_c   1.000
_cell.angle_alpha   90.00
_cell.angle_beta   90.00
_cell.angle_gamma   90.00
#
_symmetry.space_group_name_H-M   'P 1'
#
loop_
_entity.id
_entity.type
_entity.pdbx_description
1 polymer ?
#
loop_
_entity_poly.entity_id
_entity_poly.type
_entity_poly.pdbx_seq_one_letter_code
_entity_poly.pdbx_strand_id
1 'polypeptide(L)'
;MSVERTTVAGGMETSYGFRKVGAGDKQSLVNDVFHKVANRYDLMNDLMSGGLHRLWKDAMVAWLNPPKRPGWKVLDVAGGTGDIAFRIIEASQRHAHATVLDINGSMLDVGRDRAEKKGLSEKTDFVEANAEALPFEDGTFDAYTIAFGIRNVPRIDVALSEAFRVLKRGGRFLCLEFSEVDMPLLDKAYEAWSFNAIPKIG
;
A
#
# COMPACT_ATOMS: atom_id res chain seq x y z
N MET A 1 -49.22 -5.32 -13.32
CA MET A 1 -47.93 -4.91 -13.81
C MET A 1 -46.87 -5.50 -12.89
N SER A 2 -46.26 -6.58 -13.34
CA SER A 2 -45.29 -7.37 -12.56
C SER A 2 -43.93 -6.71 -12.69
N VAL A 3 -43.31 -6.36 -11.55
CA VAL A 3 -41.92 -5.87 -11.51
C VAL A 3 -41.02 -7.10 -11.52
N GLU A 4 -40.32 -7.33 -12.61
CA GLU A 4 -39.28 -8.33 -12.72
C GLU A 4 -38.13 -7.97 -11.77
N ARG A 5 -37.90 -8.85 -10.80
CA ARG A 5 -36.69 -8.81 -9.96
C ARG A 5 -35.56 -9.47 -10.76
N THR A 6 -34.68 -8.65 -11.32
CA THR A 6 -33.42 -9.13 -11.87
C THR A 6 -32.53 -9.59 -10.71
N THR A 7 -32.36 -10.89 -10.56
CA THR A 7 -31.41 -11.52 -9.66
C THR A 7 -30.02 -11.29 -10.21
N VAL A 8 -29.27 -10.37 -9.61
CA VAL A 8 -27.82 -10.22 -9.85
C VAL A 8 -27.12 -11.35 -9.10
N ALA A 9 -26.35 -12.14 -9.83
CA ALA A 9 -25.55 -13.25 -9.30
C ALA A 9 -24.63 -12.74 -8.18
N GLY A 10 -24.54 -13.50 -7.06
CA GLY A 10 -23.88 -13.10 -5.83
C GLY A 10 -22.37 -12.90 -5.95
N GLY A 11 -21.98 -11.66 -6.23
CA GLY A 11 -20.62 -11.18 -5.98
C GLY A 11 -20.60 -10.46 -4.63
N MET A 12 -19.54 -10.66 -3.83
CA MET A 12 -19.38 -9.92 -2.58
C MET A 12 -19.32 -8.42 -2.85
N GLU A 13 -20.24 -7.65 -2.24
CA GLU A 13 -20.22 -6.19 -2.27
C GLU A 13 -19.12 -5.67 -1.34
N THR A 14 -18.38 -4.65 -1.80
CA THR A 14 -17.37 -3.95 -1.01
C THR A 14 -17.56 -2.44 -1.13
N SER A 15 -17.04 -1.66 -0.19
CA SER A 15 -17.14 -0.21 -0.22
C SER A 15 -16.04 0.42 -1.08
N TYR A 16 -16.43 1.41 -1.90
CA TYR A 16 -15.53 2.31 -2.63
C TYR A 16 -15.98 3.75 -2.34
N GLY A 17 -15.29 4.41 -1.42
CA GLY A 17 -15.74 5.69 -0.85
C GLY A 17 -17.16 5.55 -0.28
N PHE A 18 -18.09 6.37 -0.78
CA PHE A 18 -19.51 6.37 -0.36
C PHE A 18 -20.41 5.42 -1.18
N ARG A 19 -19.85 4.59 -2.07
CA ARG A 19 -20.61 3.68 -2.93
C ARG A 19 -20.28 2.23 -2.61
N LYS A 20 -21.30 1.37 -2.71
CA LYS A 20 -21.12 -0.08 -2.72
C LYS A 20 -20.90 -0.53 -4.16
N VAL A 21 -19.85 -1.30 -4.38
CA VAL A 21 -19.45 -1.84 -5.70
C VAL A 21 -19.10 -3.32 -5.56
N GLY A 22 -19.17 -4.06 -6.66
CA GLY A 22 -18.68 -5.44 -6.69
C GLY A 22 -17.18 -5.51 -6.44
N ALA A 23 -16.68 -6.59 -5.83
CA ALA A 23 -15.26 -6.74 -5.50
C ALA A 23 -14.34 -6.62 -6.73
N GLY A 24 -14.77 -7.13 -7.91
CA GLY A 24 -14.03 -6.99 -9.16
C GLY A 24 -14.03 -5.55 -9.71
N ASP A 25 -15.16 -4.84 -9.56
CA ASP A 25 -15.28 -3.46 -10.04
C ASP A 25 -14.44 -2.49 -9.18
N LYS A 26 -14.35 -2.76 -7.86
CA LYS A 26 -13.52 -1.96 -6.95
C LYS A 26 -12.08 -1.90 -7.42
N GLN A 27 -11.49 -3.04 -7.76
CA GLN A 27 -10.09 -3.13 -8.18
C GLN A 27 -9.84 -2.31 -9.45
N SER A 28 -10.72 -2.40 -10.45
CA SER A 28 -10.64 -1.63 -11.69
C SER A 28 -10.72 -0.13 -11.44
N LEU A 29 -11.69 0.32 -10.64
CA LEU A 29 -11.86 1.74 -10.29
C LEU A 29 -10.65 2.31 -9.53
N VAL A 30 -10.08 1.53 -8.61
CA VAL A 30 -8.88 1.90 -7.87
C VAL A 30 -7.69 2.03 -8.82
N ASN A 31 -7.48 1.07 -9.71
CA ASN A 31 -6.40 1.10 -10.69
C ASN A 31 -6.49 2.31 -11.62
N ASP A 32 -7.67 2.65 -12.13
CA ASP A 32 -7.88 3.80 -13.02
C ASP A 32 -7.49 5.13 -12.35
N VAL A 33 -7.78 5.27 -11.05
CA VAL A 33 -7.35 6.46 -10.28
C VAL A 33 -5.84 6.50 -10.15
N PHE A 34 -5.21 5.38 -9.77
CA PHE A 34 -3.76 5.33 -9.59
C PHE A 34 -2.99 5.53 -10.90
N HIS A 35 -3.48 5.02 -12.04
CA HIS A 35 -2.90 5.31 -13.35
C HIS A 35 -2.84 6.83 -13.65
N LYS A 36 -3.91 7.56 -13.33
CA LYS A 36 -3.99 8.99 -13.59
C LYS A 36 -3.09 9.84 -12.69
N VAL A 37 -2.81 9.37 -11.49
CA VAL A 37 -2.09 10.14 -10.46
C VAL A 37 -0.70 9.60 -10.14
N ALA A 38 -0.22 8.53 -10.79
CA ALA A 38 1.04 7.86 -10.47
C ALA A 38 2.24 8.84 -10.34
N ASN A 39 2.35 9.81 -11.26
CA ASN A 39 3.42 10.81 -11.26
C ASN A 39 3.27 11.89 -10.17
N ARG A 40 2.08 12.05 -9.59
CA ARG A 40 1.74 13.06 -8.57
C ARG A 40 1.30 12.43 -7.25
N TYR A 41 1.46 11.12 -7.12
CA TYR A 41 0.95 10.36 -5.97
C TYR A 41 1.46 10.91 -4.63
N ASP A 42 2.77 11.18 -4.54
CA ASP A 42 3.35 11.73 -3.31
C ASP A 42 2.83 13.14 -3.01
N LEU A 43 2.68 14.00 -4.04
CA LEU A 43 2.12 15.34 -3.88
C LEU A 43 0.67 15.27 -3.37
N MET A 44 -0.12 14.33 -3.90
CA MET A 44 -1.50 14.15 -3.45
C MET A 44 -1.56 13.66 -2.00
N ASN A 45 -0.70 12.72 -1.63
CA ASN A 45 -0.58 12.27 -0.24
C ASN A 45 -0.13 13.39 0.69
N ASP A 46 0.84 14.23 0.27
CA ASP A 46 1.27 15.43 1.02
C ASP A 46 0.08 16.38 1.27
N LEU A 47 -0.69 16.68 0.25
CA LEU A 47 -1.85 17.57 0.35
C LEU A 47 -2.95 16.97 1.24
N MET A 48 -3.25 15.68 1.08
CA MET A 48 -4.31 15.01 1.85
C MET A 48 -3.96 14.87 3.34
N SER A 49 -2.70 14.67 3.68
CA SER A 49 -2.26 14.41 5.06
C SER A 49 -1.56 15.61 5.72
N GLY A 50 -1.45 16.77 5.03
CA GLY A 50 -0.61 17.88 5.51
C GLY A 50 0.86 17.47 5.71
N GLY A 51 1.35 16.46 4.97
CA GLY A 51 2.71 15.92 5.09
C GLY A 51 2.91 14.91 6.23
N LEU A 52 1.90 14.67 7.08
CA LEU A 52 2.00 13.75 8.23
C LEU A 52 2.29 12.31 7.82
N HIS A 53 1.85 11.87 6.63
CA HIS A 53 2.13 10.54 6.13
C HIS A 53 3.63 10.22 6.06
N ARG A 54 4.49 11.23 5.87
CA ARG A 54 5.95 11.05 5.85
C ARG A 54 6.48 10.67 7.23
N LEU A 55 5.99 11.32 8.29
CA LEU A 55 6.36 11.00 9.66
C LEU A 55 5.88 9.60 10.07
N TRP A 56 4.69 9.20 9.64
CA TRP A 56 4.18 7.85 9.92
C TRP A 56 4.98 6.76 9.19
N LYS A 57 5.39 7.02 7.96
CA LYS A 57 6.29 6.13 7.22
C LYS A 57 7.66 6.02 7.90
N ASP A 58 8.22 7.14 8.36
CA ASP A 58 9.49 7.13 9.10
C ASP A 58 9.37 6.36 10.42
N ALA A 59 8.26 6.54 11.16
CA ALA A 59 7.98 5.78 12.38
C ALA A 59 7.85 4.28 12.11
N MET A 60 7.17 3.89 11.02
CA MET A 60 7.04 2.50 10.60
C MET A 60 8.41 1.86 10.32
N VAL A 61 9.28 2.58 9.59
CA VAL A 61 10.64 2.10 9.27
C VAL A 61 11.51 2.05 10.54
N ALA A 62 11.38 3.02 11.44
CA ALA A 62 12.06 3.00 12.73
C ALA A 62 11.61 1.80 13.60
N TRP A 63 10.33 1.49 13.60
CA TRP A 63 9.77 0.30 14.27
C TRP A 63 10.26 -1.00 13.64
N LEU A 64 10.35 -1.05 12.30
CA LEU A 64 10.89 -2.20 11.59
C LEU A 64 12.35 -2.42 11.98
N ASN A 65 13.11 -1.35 12.20
CA ASN A 65 14.52 -1.38 12.56
C ASN A 65 15.33 -2.40 11.72
N PRO A 66 15.43 -2.19 10.40
CA PRO A 66 16.06 -3.15 9.50
C PRO A 66 17.53 -3.34 9.88
N PRO A 67 18.04 -4.60 9.90
CA PRO A 67 19.41 -4.87 10.31
C PRO A 67 20.41 -4.33 9.29
N LYS A 68 21.53 -3.82 9.79
CA LYS A 68 22.63 -3.29 8.98
C LYS A 68 23.62 -4.39 8.58
N ARG A 69 23.09 -5.48 8.02
CA ARG A 69 23.86 -6.65 7.56
C ARG A 69 23.28 -7.21 6.26
N PRO A 70 24.08 -7.77 5.37
CA PRO A 70 23.62 -8.38 4.13
C PRO A 70 22.68 -9.57 4.35
N GLY A 71 21.90 -9.90 3.31
CA GLY A 71 21.07 -11.10 3.26
C GLY A 71 19.68 -10.95 3.85
N TRP A 72 19.31 -9.78 4.39
CA TRP A 72 17.98 -9.50 4.90
C TRP A 72 17.07 -8.99 3.77
N LYS A 73 15.89 -9.60 3.65
CA LYS A 73 14.93 -9.37 2.57
C LYS A 73 13.60 -8.87 3.11
N VAL A 74 13.06 -7.83 2.48
CA VAL A 74 11.72 -7.30 2.79
C VAL A 74 10.84 -7.33 1.55
N LEU A 75 9.55 -7.66 1.75
CA LEU A 75 8.49 -7.52 0.76
C LEU A 75 7.64 -6.31 1.14
N ASP A 76 7.58 -5.31 0.27
CA ASP A 76 6.75 -4.11 0.40
C ASP A 76 5.56 -4.22 -0.54
N VAL A 77 4.39 -4.57 0.00
CA VAL A 77 3.18 -4.87 -0.75
C VAL A 77 2.27 -3.65 -0.85
N ALA A 78 1.63 -3.47 -1.99
CA ALA A 78 1.00 -2.22 -2.41
C ALA A 78 2.01 -1.06 -2.30
N GLY A 79 3.28 -1.35 -2.62
CA GLY A 79 4.40 -0.45 -2.43
C GLY A 79 4.46 0.67 -3.47
N GLY A 80 3.71 0.55 -4.55
CA GLY A 80 3.55 1.59 -5.58
C GLY A 80 4.88 2.09 -6.12
N THR A 81 5.20 3.34 -5.84
CA THR A 81 6.44 3.98 -6.29
C THR A 81 7.67 3.67 -5.44
N GLY A 82 7.58 2.76 -4.47
CA GLY A 82 8.70 2.23 -3.69
C GLY A 82 9.17 3.09 -2.51
N ASP A 83 8.38 4.06 -2.06
CA ASP A 83 8.81 5.00 -1.00
C ASP A 83 9.19 4.30 0.30
N ILE A 84 8.40 3.32 0.78
CA ILE A 84 8.71 2.54 1.99
C ILE A 84 9.96 1.67 1.77
N ALA A 85 10.02 0.97 0.65
CA ALA A 85 11.16 0.12 0.31
C ALA A 85 12.48 0.91 0.31
N PHE A 86 12.52 2.09 -0.31
CA PHE A 86 13.72 2.93 -0.33
C PHE A 86 14.12 3.42 1.06
N ARG A 87 13.17 3.82 1.91
CA ARG A 87 13.43 4.19 3.31
C ARG A 87 14.03 3.02 4.09
N ILE A 88 13.52 1.81 3.90
CA ILE A 88 14.04 0.59 4.54
C ILE A 88 15.48 0.31 4.09
N ILE A 89 15.75 0.39 2.78
CA ILE A 89 17.10 0.19 2.25
C ILE A 89 18.08 1.21 2.84
N GLU A 90 17.71 2.49 2.86
CA GLU A 90 18.57 3.54 3.45
C GLU A 90 18.75 3.36 4.95
N ALA A 91 17.70 3.02 5.71
CA ALA A 91 17.79 2.76 7.14
C ALA A 91 18.68 1.56 7.48
N SER A 92 18.76 0.57 6.59
CA SER A 92 19.66 -0.58 6.69
C SER A 92 21.10 -0.27 6.28
N GLN A 93 21.43 0.99 5.95
CA GLN A 93 22.71 1.38 5.33
C GLN A 93 22.96 0.63 4.01
N ARG A 94 21.93 0.43 3.20
CA ARG A 94 21.91 -0.27 1.89
C ARG A 94 22.30 -1.75 1.96
N HIS A 95 22.12 -2.38 3.14
CA HIS A 95 22.36 -3.81 3.29
C HIS A 95 21.10 -4.65 3.00
N ALA A 96 19.91 -4.11 3.22
CA ALA A 96 18.65 -4.77 2.90
C ALA A 96 18.44 -4.86 1.38
N HIS A 97 17.71 -5.91 0.97
CA HIS A 97 17.14 -6.06 -0.37
C HIS A 97 15.62 -5.99 -0.26
N ALA A 98 14.99 -5.10 -1.03
CA ALA A 98 13.56 -4.91 -1.00
C ALA A 98 12.91 -5.38 -2.30
N THR A 99 11.81 -6.12 -2.18
CA THR A 99 10.91 -6.42 -3.30
C THR A 99 9.66 -5.56 -3.14
N VAL A 100 9.42 -4.67 -4.09
CA VAL A 100 8.21 -3.85 -4.18
C VAL A 100 7.20 -4.59 -5.02
N LEU A 101 6.05 -4.91 -4.45
CA LEU A 101 4.96 -5.56 -5.15
C LEU A 101 3.75 -4.63 -5.20
N ASP A 102 3.20 -4.48 -6.39
CA ASP A 102 1.95 -3.74 -6.60
C ASP A 102 1.16 -4.37 -7.75
N ILE A 103 -0.15 -4.18 -7.75
CA ILE A 103 -1.02 -4.62 -8.83
C ILE A 103 -1.01 -3.64 -10.02
N ASN A 104 -0.47 -2.44 -9.80
CA ASN A 104 -0.42 -1.37 -10.78
C ASN A 104 0.97 -1.20 -11.37
N GLY A 105 1.18 -1.72 -12.58
CA GLY A 105 2.45 -1.66 -13.28
C GLY A 105 2.97 -0.24 -13.51
N SER A 106 2.09 0.75 -13.75
CA SER A 106 2.50 2.16 -13.93
C SER A 106 3.12 2.77 -12.69
N MET A 107 2.66 2.36 -11.50
CA MET A 107 3.26 2.79 -10.24
C MET A 107 4.65 2.18 -10.07
N LEU A 108 4.80 0.90 -10.44
CA LEU A 108 6.09 0.20 -10.41
C LEU A 108 7.09 0.81 -11.41
N ASP A 109 6.64 1.26 -12.58
CA ASP A 109 7.52 1.93 -13.56
C ASP A 109 8.10 3.23 -12.99
N VAL A 110 7.25 4.06 -12.36
CA VAL A 110 7.73 5.25 -11.61
C VAL A 110 8.70 4.85 -10.49
N GLY A 111 8.44 3.72 -9.83
CA GLY A 111 9.32 3.17 -8.81
C GLY A 111 10.71 2.79 -9.36
N ARG A 112 10.77 2.11 -10.51
CA ARG A 112 12.02 1.75 -11.19
C ARG A 112 12.85 2.98 -11.54
N ASP A 113 12.22 4.01 -12.14
CA ASP A 113 12.88 5.28 -12.45
C ASP A 113 13.45 5.97 -11.20
N ARG A 114 12.73 5.88 -10.08
CA ARG A 114 13.18 6.43 -8.80
C ARG A 114 14.33 5.64 -8.20
N ALA A 115 14.28 4.31 -8.29
CA ALA A 115 15.35 3.44 -7.83
C ALA A 115 16.65 3.74 -8.59
N GLU A 116 16.57 3.91 -9.91
CA GLU A 116 17.72 4.28 -10.74
C GLU A 116 18.32 5.63 -10.32
N LYS A 117 17.48 6.68 -10.20
CA LYS A 117 17.92 8.02 -9.78
C LYS A 117 18.55 8.04 -8.39
N LYS A 118 18.16 7.11 -7.51
CA LYS A 118 18.71 6.96 -6.14
C LYS A 118 19.93 6.02 -6.08
N GLY A 119 20.27 5.33 -7.16
CA GLY A 119 21.29 4.30 -7.17
C GLY A 119 20.92 3.09 -6.30
N LEU A 120 19.65 2.69 -6.33
CA LEU A 120 19.08 1.58 -5.55
C LEU A 120 18.57 0.42 -6.42
N SER A 121 18.78 0.46 -7.74
CA SER A 121 18.27 -0.56 -8.67
C SER A 121 18.76 -1.97 -8.34
N GLU A 122 20.02 -2.13 -7.89
CA GLU A 122 20.56 -3.43 -7.49
C GLU A 122 20.06 -3.93 -6.13
N LYS A 123 19.31 -3.11 -5.40
CA LYS A 123 18.76 -3.39 -4.07
C LYS A 123 17.23 -3.50 -4.06
N THR A 124 16.61 -3.29 -5.23
CA THR A 124 15.15 -3.23 -5.31
C THR A 124 14.65 -4.03 -6.50
N ASP A 125 13.81 -5.04 -6.25
CA ASP A 125 13.02 -5.71 -7.28
C ASP A 125 11.62 -5.10 -7.34
N PHE A 126 11.00 -5.12 -8.54
CA PHE A 126 9.64 -4.64 -8.76
C PHE A 126 8.82 -5.73 -9.42
N VAL A 127 7.76 -6.17 -8.76
CA VAL A 127 6.91 -7.30 -9.16
C VAL A 127 5.46 -6.86 -9.28
N GLU A 128 4.89 -6.99 -10.47
CA GLU A 128 3.45 -6.77 -10.67
C GLU A 128 2.70 -8.05 -10.30
N ALA A 129 1.95 -8.01 -9.19
CA ALA A 129 1.18 -9.15 -8.72
C ALA A 129 0.08 -8.72 -7.75
N ASN A 130 -0.85 -9.67 -7.45
CA ASN A 130 -1.91 -9.49 -6.48
C ASN A 130 -1.43 -9.91 -5.08
N ALA A 131 -1.71 -9.08 -4.07
CA ALA A 131 -1.43 -9.39 -2.67
C ALA A 131 -2.13 -10.67 -2.15
N GLU A 132 -3.22 -11.07 -2.80
CA GLU A 132 -3.99 -12.28 -2.49
C GLU A 132 -3.41 -13.57 -3.11
N ALA A 133 -2.35 -13.46 -3.95
CA ALA A 133 -1.68 -14.58 -4.61
C ALA A 133 -0.22 -14.19 -4.90
N LEU A 134 0.62 -14.26 -3.88
CA LEU A 134 2.01 -13.82 -3.96
C LEU A 134 2.87 -14.84 -4.72
N PRO A 135 3.62 -14.42 -5.77
CA PRO A 135 4.43 -15.31 -6.59
C PRO A 135 5.79 -15.65 -5.93
N PHE A 136 5.77 -15.94 -4.63
CA PHE A 136 6.97 -16.24 -3.85
C PHE A 136 6.80 -17.54 -3.07
N GLU A 137 7.91 -18.21 -2.80
CA GLU A 137 7.94 -19.39 -1.96
C GLU A 137 7.68 -19.05 -0.49
N ASP A 138 7.26 -20.07 0.28
CA ASP A 138 7.07 -19.97 1.72
C ASP A 138 8.36 -19.55 2.42
N GLY A 139 8.25 -18.69 3.42
CA GLY A 139 9.39 -18.30 4.23
C GLY A 139 10.53 -17.60 3.49
N THR A 140 10.22 -16.81 2.46
CA THR A 140 11.21 -16.10 1.65
C THR A 140 11.71 -14.82 2.31
N PHE A 141 10.82 -14.07 3.00
CA PHE A 141 11.10 -12.71 3.48
C PHE A 141 11.29 -12.65 5.00
N ASP A 142 12.21 -11.80 5.43
CA ASP A 142 12.45 -11.49 6.83
C ASP A 142 11.44 -10.47 7.39
N ALA A 143 10.88 -9.64 6.50
CA ALA A 143 9.81 -8.71 6.83
C ALA A 143 8.83 -8.54 5.67
N TYR A 144 7.61 -8.15 6.03
CA TYR A 144 6.53 -7.76 5.12
C TYR A 144 6.01 -6.39 5.57
N THR A 145 5.90 -5.44 4.66
CA THR A 145 5.33 -4.13 4.90
C THR A 145 4.15 -3.88 3.97
N ILE A 146 3.12 -3.21 4.47
CA ILE A 146 2.02 -2.68 3.68
C ILE A 146 1.60 -1.33 4.27
N ALA A 147 1.70 -0.25 3.48
CA ALA A 147 1.38 1.09 3.93
C ALA A 147 0.28 1.72 3.07
N PHE A 148 -0.86 2.04 3.70
CA PHE A 148 -2.04 2.66 3.08
C PHE A 148 -2.65 1.88 1.91
N GLY A 149 -2.37 0.57 1.85
CA GLY A 149 -2.78 -0.30 0.77
C GLY A 149 -3.80 -1.37 1.14
N ILE A 150 -3.80 -1.85 2.39
CA ILE A 150 -4.58 -3.02 2.80
C ILE A 150 -6.09 -2.80 2.65
N ARG A 151 -6.59 -1.57 2.82
CA ARG A 151 -8.01 -1.22 2.63
C ARG A 151 -8.51 -1.39 1.19
N ASN A 152 -7.59 -1.43 0.22
CA ASN A 152 -7.90 -1.61 -1.19
C ASN A 152 -7.93 -3.09 -1.61
N VAL A 153 -7.45 -3.99 -0.75
CA VAL A 153 -7.45 -5.43 -1.00
C VAL A 153 -8.86 -5.98 -0.81
N PRO A 154 -9.45 -6.66 -1.81
CA PRO A 154 -10.80 -7.20 -1.69
C PRO A 154 -10.97 -8.26 -0.62
N ARG A 155 -10.01 -9.18 -0.48
CA ARG A 155 -10.01 -10.28 0.49
C ARG A 155 -8.81 -10.17 1.43
N ILE A 156 -8.97 -9.35 2.47
CA ILE A 156 -7.89 -9.03 3.42
C ILE A 156 -7.39 -10.30 4.14
N ASP A 157 -8.28 -11.21 4.48
CA ASP A 157 -7.97 -12.50 5.13
C ASP A 157 -7.05 -13.37 4.26
N VAL A 158 -7.30 -13.41 2.95
CA VAL A 158 -6.45 -14.13 1.99
C VAL A 158 -5.07 -13.47 1.90
N ALA A 159 -5.02 -12.14 1.78
CA ALA A 159 -3.76 -11.41 1.71
C ALA A 159 -2.93 -11.56 3.00
N LEU A 160 -3.58 -11.58 4.17
CA LEU A 160 -2.90 -11.83 5.44
C LEU A 160 -2.36 -13.27 5.53
N SER A 161 -3.10 -14.25 4.98
CA SER A 161 -2.63 -15.65 4.89
C SER A 161 -1.40 -15.75 3.98
N GLU A 162 -1.39 -15.06 2.84
CA GLU A 162 -0.24 -14.99 1.95
C GLU A 162 0.96 -14.27 2.61
N ALA A 163 0.71 -13.18 3.33
CA ALA A 163 1.76 -12.49 4.09
C ALA A 163 2.41 -13.41 5.13
N PHE A 164 1.58 -14.19 5.85
CA PHE A 164 2.08 -15.18 6.80
C PHE A 164 2.89 -16.29 6.12
N ARG A 165 2.43 -16.78 4.97
CA ARG A 165 3.09 -17.85 4.20
C ARG A 165 4.49 -17.45 3.73
N VAL A 166 4.63 -16.26 3.17
CA VAL A 166 5.91 -15.79 2.60
C VAL A 166 6.90 -15.30 3.65
N LEU A 167 6.45 -15.03 4.88
CA LEU A 167 7.32 -14.63 5.98
C LEU A 167 8.06 -15.83 6.58
N LYS A 168 9.35 -15.66 6.83
CA LYS A 168 10.15 -16.58 7.62
C LYS A 168 9.62 -16.70 9.05
N ARG A 169 9.90 -17.81 9.72
CA ARG A 169 9.64 -17.91 11.17
C ARG A 169 10.39 -16.81 11.92
N GLY A 170 9.66 -16.03 12.73
CA GLY A 170 10.19 -14.86 13.41
C GLY A 170 10.30 -13.62 12.52
N GLY A 171 9.84 -13.68 11.28
CA GLY A 171 9.69 -12.55 10.39
C GLY A 171 8.67 -11.55 10.92
N ARG A 172 8.76 -10.30 10.47
CA ARG A 172 7.94 -9.19 10.99
C ARG A 172 6.95 -8.73 9.93
N PHE A 173 5.67 -8.62 10.33
CA PHE A 173 4.60 -8.00 9.55
C PHE A 173 4.32 -6.60 10.11
N LEU A 174 4.39 -5.57 9.27
CA LEU A 174 4.02 -4.20 9.63
C LEU A 174 2.96 -3.68 8.65
N CYS A 175 1.84 -3.24 9.21
CA CYS A 175 0.76 -2.58 8.49
C CYS A 175 0.63 -1.13 8.99
N LEU A 176 0.71 -0.16 8.08
CA LEU A 176 0.43 1.24 8.35
C LEU A 176 -0.86 1.61 7.63
N GLU A 177 -1.90 1.94 8.41
CA GLU A 177 -3.20 2.29 7.83
C GLU A 177 -3.90 3.36 8.68
N PHE A 178 -4.81 4.09 8.05
CA PHE A 178 -5.68 5.02 8.78
C PHE A 178 -6.65 4.24 9.66
N SER A 179 -6.76 4.68 10.90
CA SER A 179 -7.73 4.20 11.88
C SER A 179 -8.73 5.30 12.21
N GLU A 180 -9.87 4.92 12.76
CA GLU A 180 -10.78 5.88 13.37
C GLU A 180 -10.10 6.60 14.51
N VAL A 181 -10.36 7.90 14.63
CA VAL A 181 -9.77 8.74 15.66
C VAL A 181 -10.79 8.90 16.78
N ASP A 182 -10.62 8.21 17.91
CA ASP A 182 -11.49 8.28 19.09
C ASP A 182 -11.38 9.61 19.88
N MET A 183 -10.92 10.69 19.23
CA MET A 183 -10.79 12.02 19.83
C MET A 183 -11.74 13.01 19.15
N PRO A 184 -12.87 13.39 19.76
CA PRO A 184 -13.91 14.18 19.10
C PRO A 184 -13.45 15.54 18.53
N LEU A 185 -12.40 16.12 19.11
CA LEU A 185 -11.84 17.39 18.64
C LEU A 185 -10.99 17.21 17.37
N LEU A 186 -10.20 16.14 17.32
CA LEU A 186 -9.39 15.80 16.14
C LEU A 186 -10.26 15.30 14.99
N ASP A 187 -11.32 14.56 15.30
CA ASP A 187 -12.28 14.08 14.31
C ASP A 187 -12.96 15.26 13.58
N LYS A 188 -13.48 16.25 14.35
CA LYS A 188 -14.04 17.47 13.76
C LYS A 188 -13.02 18.29 12.96
N ALA A 189 -11.78 18.38 13.42
CA ALA A 189 -10.72 19.08 12.68
C ALA A 189 -10.39 18.36 11.38
N TYR A 190 -10.32 17.03 11.40
CA TYR A 190 -10.09 16.19 10.23
C TYR A 190 -11.27 16.23 9.23
N GLU A 191 -12.51 16.19 9.73
CA GLU A 191 -13.70 16.39 8.90
C GLU A 191 -13.69 17.77 8.21
N ALA A 192 -13.42 18.83 8.97
CA ALA A 192 -13.35 20.18 8.43
C ALA A 192 -12.27 20.31 7.33
N TRP A 193 -11.10 19.69 7.53
CA TRP A 193 -10.04 19.63 6.54
C TRP A 193 -10.47 18.82 5.30
N SER A 194 -11.02 17.62 5.52
CA SER A 194 -11.40 16.69 4.45
C SER A 194 -12.52 17.21 3.57
N PHE A 195 -13.51 17.89 4.14
CA PHE A 195 -14.67 18.37 3.40
C PHE A 195 -14.54 19.79 2.87
N ASN A 196 -13.70 20.65 3.48
CA ASN A 196 -13.60 22.05 3.08
C ASN A 196 -12.28 22.39 2.38
N ALA A 197 -11.17 21.72 2.71
CA ALA A 197 -9.86 22.02 2.12
C ALA A 197 -9.53 21.09 0.96
N ILE A 198 -9.62 19.77 1.14
CA ILE A 198 -9.24 18.77 0.11
C ILE A 198 -9.99 18.98 -1.21
N PRO A 199 -11.34 19.20 -1.26
CA PRO A 199 -12.04 19.38 -2.54
C PRO A 199 -11.67 20.65 -3.30
N LYS A 200 -11.00 21.62 -2.66
CA LYS A 200 -10.55 22.86 -3.29
C LYS A 200 -9.11 22.79 -3.80
N ILE A 201 -8.38 21.75 -3.39
CA ILE A 201 -6.95 21.56 -3.67
C ILE A 201 -6.74 20.46 -4.74
N GLY A 202 -7.72 19.51 -4.87
CA GLY A 202 -7.67 18.33 -5.75
C GLY A 202 -8.35 18.48 -7.11
#